data_98a1eb703fd51437dd9dab4d71e4682f
#
_entry.id   98a1eb703fd51437dd9dab4d71e4682f
#
_cell.length_a   1.000
_cell.length_b   1.000
_cell.length_c   1.000
_cell.angle_alpha   90.00
_cell.angle_beta   90.00
_cell.angle_gamma   90.00
#
_symmetry.space_group_name_H-M   'P 1'
#
loop_
_entity.id
_entity.type
_entity.pdbx_description
1 polymer ?
#
loop_
_entity_poly.entity_id
_entity_poly.type
_entity_poly.pdbx_seq_one_letter_code
_entity_poly.pdbx_strand_id
1 'polypeptide(L)'
;NCVEDGQFSVFIPLTEQQEEELTTGGITLEKMFYMDLEADDDSVLRLMKNRESINLIVLDSGRLAETNGEIVLEKRYCEEHGFALGDNIRIAGTDFVITGIGSTPDYDMPIKEFSDYAVESTLFGTAFVTAEQYETMQQTGLQKAEIYCYAYRLNGATDDEVKETVKGFAFDYNAVENPYFQEMLVDTIGKKQNLQNGIQELADGSAQLEDALLFLGESGSKLSESAAALTDGIQKLQ
;
A
#
# COMPACT_ATOMS: atom_id res chain seq x y z
N ASN A 1 -7.16 1.59 -23.69
CA ASN A 1 -7.36 1.38 -22.25
C ASN A 1 -6.46 2.22 -21.34
N CYS A 2 -5.91 3.33 -21.73
CA CYS A 2 -5.16 4.29 -20.87
C CYS A 2 -4.58 3.67 -19.56
N VAL A 3 -3.79 2.60 -19.70
CA VAL A 3 -3.20 1.91 -18.55
C VAL A 3 -2.19 2.82 -17.86
N GLU A 4 -2.11 2.76 -16.56
CA GLU A 4 -1.14 3.50 -15.75
C GLU A 4 0.31 3.13 -16.08
N ASP A 5 1.23 4.07 -15.90
CA ASP A 5 2.67 3.82 -15.91
C ASP A 5 3.18 3.49 -14.49
N GLY A 6 2.46 3.94 -13.46
CA GLY A 6 2.71 3.63 -12.06
C GLY A 6 1.61 4.11 -11.12
N GLN A 7 1.73 3.70 -9.86
CA GLN A 7 0.82 4.10 -8.79
C GLN A 7 1.55 4.28 -7.47
N PHE A 8 0.95 5.07 -6.58
CA PHE A 8 1.40 5.21 -5.20
C PHE A 8 0.21 5.42 -4.27
N SER A 9 0.37 5.05 -3.00
CA SER A 9 -0.63 5.26 -1.96
C SER A 9 -0.08 6.16 -0.87
N VAL A 10 -0.96 6.97 -0.30
CA VAL A 10 -0.66 7.87 0.81
C VAL A 10 -1.67 7.68 1.94
N PHE A 11 -1.30 8.05 3.16
CA PHE A 11 -2.19 7.91 4.33
C PHE A 11 -3.19 9.07 4.47
N ILE A 12 -2.93 10.18 3.79
CA ILE A 12 -3.76 11.38 3.77
C ILE A 12 -3.83 11.81 2.31
N PRO A 13 -5.01 12.18 1.79
CA PRO A 13 -5.10 12.62 0.40
C PRO A 13 -4.18 13.82 0.14
N LEU A 14 -3.64 13.88 -1.06
CA LEU A 14 -2.85 15.03 -1.50
C LEU A 14 -3.72 16.29 -1.46
N THR A 15 -3.10 17.40 -1.15
CA THR A 15 -3.73 18.71 -1.30
C THR A 15 -3.80 19.09 -2.79
N GLU A 16 -4.70 19.98 -3.15
CA GLU A 16 -4.81 20.48 -4.53
C GLU A 16 -3.47 21.02 -5.05
N GLN A 17 -2.68 21.69 -4.19
CA GLN A 17 -1.36 22.19 -4.55
C GLN A 17 -0.36 21.09 -4.86
N GLN A 18 -0.38 19.98 -4.11
CA GLN A 18 0.48 18.80 -4.35
C GLN A 18 0.07 18.06 -5.65
N GLU A 19 -1.23 17.96 -5.92
CA GLU A 19 -1.76 17.41 -7.18
C GLU A 19 -1.35 18.29 -8.37
N GLU A 20 -1.45 19.62 -8.23
CA GLU A 20 -1.02 20.56 -9.27
C GLU A 20 0.49 20.50 -9.52
N GLU A 21 1.31 20.35 -8.47
CA GLU A 21 2.76 20.19 -8.60
C GLU A 21 3.10 18.94 -9.42
N LEU A 22 2.46 17.80 -9.14
CA LEU A 22 2.65 16.56 -9.89
C LEU A 22 2.21 16.71 -11.35
N THR A 23 1.02 17.26 -11.59
CA THR A 23 0.49 17.40 -12.95
C THR A 23 1.29 18.41 -13.79
N THR A 24 1.73 19.51 -13.18
CA THR A 24 2.64 20.49 -13.81
C THR A 24 4.01 19.88 -14.06
N GLY A 25 4.45 18.95 -13.21
CA GLY A 25 5.68 18.17 -13.35
C GLY A 25 5.67 17.20 -14.53
N GLY A 26 4.59 17.09 -15.29
CA GLY A 26 4.51 16.29 -16.53
C GLY A 26 3.93 14.89 -16.34
N ILE A 27 2.93 14.75 -15.48
CA ILE A 27 2.11 13.53 -15.38
C ILE A 27 0.62 13.84 -15.56
N THR A 28 -0.14 12.80 -15.95
CA THR A 28 -1.59 12.76 -15.73
C THR A 28 -1.83 11.96 -14.46
N LEU A 29 -2.67 12.47 -13.56
CA LEU A 29 -2.98 11.86 -12.26
C LEU A 29 -4.45 11.44 -12.22
N GLU A 30 -4.74 10.26 -11.69
CA GLU A 30 -6.09 9.76 -11.41
C GLU A 30 -6.21 9.34 -9.96
N LYS A 31 -7.28 9.78 -9.29
CA LYS A 31 -7.61 9.37 -7.91
C LYS A 31 -8.28 8.00 -7.93
N MET A 32 -7.56 6.99 -7.45
CA MET A 32 -8.01 5.60 -7.37
C MET A 32 -8.40 5.23 -5.94
N PHE A 33 -9.09 6.16 -5.25
CA PHE A 33 -9.53 5.95 -3.87
C PHE A 33 -10.55 4.83 -3.78
N TYR A 34 -10.46 4.04 -2.71
CA TYR A 34 -11.39 2.94 -2.51
C TYR A 34 -11.71 2.69 -1.03
N MET A 35 -12.83 2.03 -0.83
CA MET A 35 -13.28 1.52 0.46
C MET A 35 -13.65 0.05 0.30
N ASP A 36 -13.26 -0.78 1.25
CA ASP A 36 -13.71 -2.17 1.33
C ASP A 36 -14.97 -2.24 2.19
N LEU A 37 -16.08 -2.67 1.61
CA LEU A 37 -17.40 -2.76 2.21
C LEU A 37 -17.94 -4.19 2.16
N GLU A 38 -18.65 -4.62 3.21
CA GLU A 38 -19.27 -5.94 3.27
C GLU A 38 -20.60 -5.95 2.54
N ALA A 39 -20.82 -6.98 1.71
CA ALA A 39 -22.11 -7.30 1.13
C ALA A 39 -22.92 -8.22 2.08
N ASP A 40 -24.21 -8.42 1.79
CA ASP A 40 -25.11 -9.22 2.66
C ASP A 40 -24.72 -10.71 2.74
N ASP A 41 -23.87 -11.20 1.84
CA ASP A 41 -23.37 -12.57 1.80
C ASP A 41 -21.98 -12.76 2.44
N ASP A 42 -21.55 -11.80 3.25
CA ASP A 42 -20.24 -11.73 3.91
C ASP A 42 -19.04 -11.57 2.96
N SER A 43 -19.28 -11.41 1.64
CA SER A 43 -18.23 -11.05 0.69
C SER A 43 -17.83 -9.58 0.86
N VAL A 44 -16.65 -9.22 0.36
CA VAL A 44 -16.14 -7.84 0.42
C VAL A 44 -16.05 -7.26 -0.98
N LEU A 45 -16.66 -6.10 -1.17
CA LEU A 45 -16.54 -5.33 -2.39
C LEU A 45 -15.68 -4.08 -2.19
N ARG A 46 -14.64 -3.97 -3.01
CA ARG A 46 -13.81 -2.77 -3.10
C ARG A 46 -14.53 -1.74 -3.94
N LEU A 47 -15.16 -0.78 -3.26
CA LEU A 47 -15.94 0.27 -3.89
C LEU A 47 -15.03 1.41 -4.34
N MET A 48 -15.16 1.81 -5.60
CA MET A 48 -14.41 2.89 -6.25
C MET A 48 -15.35 3.81 -7.02
N LYS A 49 -14.87 5.02 -7.32
CA LYS A 49 -15.53 5.91 -8.30
C LYS A 49 -15.31 5.40 -9.72
N ASN A 50 -16.23 5.69 -10.63
CA ASN A 50 -15.98 5.52 -12.06
C ASN A 50 -14.67 6.19 -12.46
N ARG A 51 -13.89 5.51 -13.31
CA ARG A 51 -12.60 6.02 -13.81
C ARG A 51 -12.80 7.00 -14.94
N GLU A 52 -11.99 8.06 -15.00
CA GLU A 52 -12.13 9.14 -15.99
C GLU A 52 -11.02 9.13 -17.04
N SER A 53 -9.78 8.83 -16.68
CA SER A 53 -8.61 8.98 -17.58
C SER A 53 -7.64 7.82 -17.57
N ILE A 54 -7.46 7.13 -16.45
CA ILE A 54 -6.48 6.05 -16.29
C ILE A 54 -7.22 4.78 -15.84
N ASN A 55 -6.77 3.61 -16.32
CA ASN A 55 -7.36 2.31 -16.01
C ASN A 55 -8.89 2.27 -16.17
N LEU A 56 -9.35 2.77 -17.32
CA LEU A 56 -10.77 2.87 -17.61
C LEU A 56 -11.47 1.52 -17.50
N ILE A 57 -12.71 1.54 -17.00
CA ILE A 57 -13.55 0.35 -16.90
C ILE A 57 -13.87 -0.15 -18.31
N VAL A 58 -13.52 -1.42 -18.56
CA VAL A 58 -13.90 -2.15 -19.77
C VAL A 58 -15.15 -2.95 -19.48
N LEU A 59 -16.27 -2.52 -20.03
CA LEU A 59 -17.55 -3.18 -19.87
C LEU A 59 -17.65 -4.42 -20.77
N ASP A 60 -17.98 -5.55 -20.18
CA ASP A 60 -18.44 -6.75 -20.90
C ASP A 60 -19.92 -6.61 -21.30
N SER A 61 -20.73 -5.94 -20.45
CA SER A 61 -22.14 -5.68 -20.71
C SER A 61 -22.66 -4.50 -19.91
N GLY A 62 -23.78 -3.90 -20.38
CA GLY A 62 -24.43 -2.78 -19.71
C GLY A 62 -23.76 -1.43 -19.94
N ARG A 63 -23.81 -0.56 -18.95
CA ARG A 63 -23.25 0.80 -18.95
C ARG A 63 -22.64 1.14 -17.59
N LEU A 64 -21.87 2.21 -17.53
CA LEU A 64 -21.40 2.77 -16.27
C LEU A 64 -22.58 3.25 -15.40
N ALA A 65 -22.35 3.32 -14.10
CA ALA A 65 -23.27 3.96 -13.17
C ALA A 65 -23.35 5.46 -13.48
N GLU A 66 -24.57 5.98 -13.65
CA GLU A 66 -24.84 7.39 -13.98
C GLU A 66 -25.58 8.12 -12.86
N THR A 67 -26.28 7.35 -12.01
CA THR A 67 -27.06 7.90 -10.89
C THR A 67 -26.80 7.14 -9.60
N ASN A 68 -27.18 7.76 -8.47
CA ASN A 68 -27.12 7.10 -7.16
C ASN A 68 -27.99 5.84 -7.15
N GLY A 69 -27.52 4.80 -6.47
CA GLY A 69 -28.14 3.48 -6.45
C GLY A 69 -27.80 2.58 -7.65
N GLU A 70 -26.97 3.03 -8.58
CA GLU A 70 -26.44 2.23 -9.67
C GLU A 70 -25.02 1.78 -9.40
N ILE A 71 -24.66 0.58 -9.88
CA ILE A 71 -23.34 0.00 -9.67
C ILE A 71 -22.86 -0.79 -10.88
N VAL A 72 -21.55 -0.74 -11.14
CA VAL A 72 -20.86 -1.66 -12.04
C VAL A 72 -20.11 -2.66 -11.18
N LEU A 73 -20.29 -3.96 -11.42
CA LEU A 73 -19.59 -5.01 -10.71
C LEU A 73 -18.54 -5.69 -11.58
N GLU A 74 -17.53 -6.22 -10.92
CA GLU A 74 -16.49 -7.03 -11.54
C GLU A 74 -17.10 -8.33 -12.11
N LYS A 75 -16.62 -8.71 -13.29
CA LYS A 75 -17.18 -9.81 -14.06
C LYS A 75 -17.14 -11.16 -13.33
N ARG A 76 -15.99 -11.55 -12.76
CA ARG A 76 -15.82 -12.85 -12.10
C ARG A 76 -16.67 -12.93 -10.83
N TYR A 77 -16.76 -11.81 -10.09
CA TYR A 77 -17.65 -11.72 -8.95
C TYR A 77 -19.10 -11.96 -9.35
N CYS A 78 -19.57 -11.33 -10.46
CA CYS A 78 -20.91 -11.59 -10.99
C CYS A 78 -21.12 -13.04 -11.40
N GLU A 79 -20.14 -13.67 -12.06
CA GLU A 79 -20.20 -15.07 -12.49
C GLU A 79 -20.31 -16.05 -11.31
N GLU A 80 -19.51 -15.83 -10.24
CA GLU A 80 -19.52 -16.68 -9.04
C GLU A 80 -20.80 -16.55 -8.21
N HIS A 81 -21.36 -15.33 -8.13
CA HIS A 81 -22.60 -15.06 -7.37
C HIS A 81 -23.88 -15.19 -8.21
N GLY A 82 -23.77 -15.39 -9.50
CA GLY A 82 -24.89 -15.54 -10.41
C GLY A 82 -25.63 -14.22 -10.69
N PHE A 83 -24.98 -13.08 -10.55
CA PHE A 83 -25.57 -11.76 -10.83
C PHE A 83 -25.60 -11.44 -12.32
N ALA A 84 -26.66 -10.78 -12.73
CA ALA A 84 -26.90 -10.26 -14.07
C ALA A 84 -27.28 -8.77 -14.06
N LEU A 85 -27.26 -8.15 -15.24
CA LEU A 85 -27.73 -6.77 -15.39
C LEU A 85 -29.20 -6.64 -14.92
N GLY A 86 -29.46 -5.61 -14.11
CA GLY A 86 -30.76 -5.32 -13.54
C GLY A 86 -31.04 -6.01 -12.20
N ASP A 87 -30.19 -6.92 -11.75
CA ASP A 87 -30.30 -7.51 -10.42
C ASP A 87 -29.94 -6.48 -9.34
N ASN A 88 -30.40 -6.75 -8.13
CA ASN A 88 -30.09 -5.92 -6.98
C ASN A 88 -29.00 -6.59 -6.14
N ILE A 89 -28.10 -5.78 -5.62
CA ILE A 89 -27.11 -6.17 -4.62
C ILE A 89 -27.16 -5.19 -3.44
N ARG A 90 -26.98 -5.70 -2.22
CA ARG A 90 -26.96 -4.88 -1.03
C ARG A 90 -25.56 -4.87 -0.43
N ILE A 91 -25.01 -3.65 -0.27
CA ILE A 91 -23.65 -3.41 0.20
C ILE A 91 -23.70 -2.42 1.36
N ALA A 92 -23.16 -2.77 2.51
CA ALA A 92 -23.18 -1.94 3.71
C ALA A 92 -24.57 -1.35 4.02
N GLY A 93 -25.62 -2.17 3.83
CA GLY A 93 -27.01 -1.80 4.07
C GLY A 93 -27.66 -0.93 2.99
N THR A 94 -26.96 -0.60 1.91
CA THR A 94 -27.48 0.18 0.76
C THR A 94 -27.79 -0.73 -0.40
N ASP A 95 -28.96 -0.57 -1.00
CA ASP A 95 -29.39 -1.33 -2.18
C ASP A 95 -28.89 -0.66 -3.48
N PHE A 96 -28.34 -1.47 -4.38
CA PHE A 96 -27.87 -1.03 -5.70
C PHE A 96 -28.47 -1.89 -6.80
N VAL A 97 -28.70 -1.27 -7.97
CA VAL A 97 -29.04 -1.96 -9.22
C VAL A 97 -27.79 -2.12 -10.06
N ILE A 98 -27.51 -3.33 -10.51
CA ILE A 98 -26.37 -3.63 -11.38
C ILE A 98 -26.65 -3.11 -12.78
N THR A 99 -25.98 -2.04 -13.19
CA THR A 99 -26.14 -1.42 -14.52
C THR A 99 -25.03 -1.79 -15.48
N GLY A 100 -23.91 -2.29 -15.00
CA GLY A 100 -22.81 -2.73 -15.81
C GLY A 100 -22.04 -3.88 -15.17
N ILE A 101 -21.43 -4.70 -16.02
CA ILE A 101 -20.51 -5.77 -15.65
C ILE A 101 -19.23 -5.55 -16.45
N GLY A 102 -18.09 -5.51 -15.78
CA GLY A 102 -16.82 -5.22 -16.45
C GLY A 102 -15.62 -5.41 -15.53
N SER A 103 -14.46 -4.97 -16.00
CA SER A 103 -13.19 -5.05 -15.25
C SER A 103 -12.31 -3.85 -15.57
N THR A 104 -11.28 -3.63 -14.77
CA THR A 104 -10.24 -2.63 -15.00
C THR A 104 -8.87 -3.29 -15.13
N PRO A 105 -7.92 -2.67 -15.86
CA PRO A 105 -6.59 -3.27 -16.08
C PRO A 105 -5.78 -3.51 -14.80
N ASP A 106 -5.96 -2.68 -13.78
CA ASP A 106 -5.31 -2.77 -12.47
C ASP A 106 -5.87 -3.90 -11.59
N TYR A 107 -7.05 -4.42 -11.93
CA TYR A 107 -7.72 -5.55 -11.27
C TYR A 107 -8.02 -6.71 -12.23
N ASP A 108 -7.12 -6.98 -13.16
CA ASP A 108 -7.25 -8.17 -14.04
C ASP A 108 -7.24 -9.48 -13.22
N MET A 109 -6.55 -9.48 -12.08
CA MET A 109 -6.68 -10.48 -11.03
C MET A 109 -7.09 -9.79 -9.72
N PRO A 110 -8.40 -9.73 -9.38
CA PRO A 110 -8.87 -9.06 -8.18
C PRO A 110 -8.49 -9.85 -6.93
N ILE A 111 -7.37 -9.48 -6.32
CA ILE A 111 -6.91 -9.96 -5.01
C ILE A 111 -7.16 -8.87 -3.97
N LYS A 112 -7.57 -9.27 -2.77
CA LYS A 112 -7.84 -8.34 -1.68
C LYS A 112 -6.54 -7.76 -1.12
N GLU A 113 -5.56 -8.63 -0.89
CA GLU A 113 -4.24 -8.28 -0.36
C GLU A 113 -3.13 -8.87 -1.25
N PHE A 114 -1.97 -8.19 -1.30
CA PHE A 114 -0.80 -8.69 -2.06
C PHE A 114 -0.24 -10.03 -1.54
N SER A 115 -0.63 -10.44 -0.34
CA SER A 115 -0.30 -11.73 0.25
C SER A 115 -1.16 -12.88 -0.24
N ASP A 116 -2.26 -12.59 -0.93
CA ASP A 116 -3.20 -13.61 -1.40
C ASP A 116 -2.60 -14.39 -2.57
N TYR A 117 -2.63 -15.71 -2.46
CA TYR A 117 -2.06 -16.61 -3.47
C TYR A 117 -3.04 -16.98 -4.58
N ALA A 118 -4.32 -16.61 -4.45
CA ALA A 118 -5.37 -16.93 -5.40
C ALA A 118 -6.45 -15.85 -5.43
N VAL A 119 -7.10 -15.73 -6.59
CA VAL A 119 -8.33 -14.93 -6.73
C VAL A 119 -9.48 -15.74 -6.15
N GLU A 120 -10.14 -15.18 -5.13
CA GLU A 120 -11.33 -15.76 -4.51
C GLU A 120 -12.54 -14.85 -4.77
N SER A 121 -13.07 -14.90 -6.00
CA SER A 121 -14.19 -14.04 -6.43
C SER A 121 -15.52 -14.34 -5.71
N THR A 122 -15.58 -15.42 -4.93
CA THR A 122 -16.68 -15.69 -4.00
C THR A 122 -16.60 -14.85 -2.72
N LEU A 123 -15.41 -14.32 -2.38
CA LEU A 123 -15.18 -13.56 -1.15
C LEU A 123 -14.80 -12.10 -1.42
N PHE A 124 -14.32 -11.80 -2.63
CA PHE A 124 -13.84 -10.47 -2.96
C PHE A 124 -14.12 -10.11 -4.42
N GLY A 125 -14.53 -8.86 -4.65
CA GLY A 125 -14.70 -8.28 -5.98
C GLY A 125 -14.47 -6.78 -5.98
N THR A 126 -14.51 -6.16 -7.17
CA THR A 126 -14.44 -4.70 -7.33
C THR A 126 -15.78 -4.16 -7.83
N ALA A 127 -16.09 -2.95 -7.40
CA ALA A 127 -17.34 -2.28 -7.73
C ALA A 127 -17.10 -0.79 -8.01
N PHE A 128 -17.86 -0.23 -8.96
CA PHE A 128 -17.73 1.16 -9.37
C PHE A 128 -19.06 1.86 -9.33
N VAL A 129 -19.06 3.08 -8.79
CA VAL A 129 -20.25 3.92 -8.62
C VAL A 129 -19.95 5.34 -9.07
N THR A 130 -20.97 6.21 -9.09
CA THR A 130 -20.78 7.65 -9.29
C THR A 130 -19.98 8.28 -8.16
N ALA A 131 -19.36 9.42 -8.41
CA ALA A 131 -18.65 10.18 -7.38
C ALA A 131 -19.57 10.54 -6.19
N GLU A 132 -20.80 10.98 -6.47
CA GLU A 132 -21.79 11.34 -5.44
C GLU A 132 -22.20 10.14 -4.58
N GLN A 133 -22.41 8.97 -5.22
CA GLN A 133 -22.72 7.74 -4.47
C GLN A 133 -21.55 7.30 -3.59
N TYR A 134 -20.32 7.40 -4.08
CA TYR A 134 -19.12 7.10 -3.32
C TYR A 134 -19.02 7.96 -2.06
N GLU A 135 -19.21 9.27 -2.19
CA GLU A 135 -19.19 10.22 -1.08
C GLU A 135 -20.32 9.93 -0.07
N THR A 136 -21.49 9.52 -0.56
CA THR A 136 -22.60 9.08 0.31
C THR A 136 -22.20 7.85 1.11
N MET A 137 -21.57 6.84 0.49
CA MET A 137 -21.12 5.64 1.17
C MET A 137 -20.01 5.94 2.20
N GLN A 138 -19.09 6.85 1.88
CA GLN A 138 -18.05 7.30 2.81
C GLN A 138 -18.63 7.87 4.09
N GLN A 139 -19.71 8.62 4.00
CA GLN A 139 -20.40 9.23 5.15
C GLN A 139 -21.11 8.21 6.05
N THR A 140 -21.35 6.98 5.60
CA THR A 140 -21.97 5.95 6.43
C THR A 140 -21.07 5.50 7.58
N GLY A 141 -19.75 5.65 7.45
CA GLY A 141 -18.76 5.20 8.44
C GLY A 141 -18.68 3.68 8.61
N LEU A 142 -19.23 2.90 7.67
CA LEU A 142 -19.22 1.44 7.71
C LEU A 142 -17.94 0.81 7.13
N GLN A 143 -17.15 1.61 6.42
CA GLN A 143 -15.82 1.20 5.94
C GLN A 143 -14.80 1.17 7.08
N LYS A 144 -13.84 0.26 7.00
CA LYS A 144 -12.72 0.21 7.96
C LYS A 144 -11.78 1.40 7.78
N ALA A 145 -11.46 1.70 6.55
CA ALA A 145 -10.61 2.82 6.16
C ALA A 145 -10.81 3.13 4.68
N GLU A 146 -10.67 4.38 4.28
CA GLU A 146 -10.50 4.77 2.89
C GLU A 146 -9.01 4.72 2.55
N ILE A 147 -8.67 4.13 1.42
CA ILE A 147 -7.30 4.07 0.92
C ILE A 147 -7.14 5.09 -0.21
N TYR A 148 -6.15 5.95 -0.06
CA TYR A 148 -5.84 7.03 -1.01
C TYR A 148 -4.74 6.56 -1.97
N CYS A 149 -5.16 5.89 -3.04
CA CYS A 149 -4.28 5.46 -4.12
C CYS A 149 -4.37 6.44 -5.29
N TYR A 150 -3.24 6.74 -5.91
CA TYR A 150 -3.12 7.58 -7.09
C TYR A 150 -2.44 6.79 -8.20
N ALA A 151 -3.08 6.68 -9.36
CA ALA A 151 -2.44 6.21 -10.58
C ALA A 151 -1.93 7.38 -11.38
N TYR A 152 -0.83 7.18 -12.11
CA TYR A 152 -0.30 8.22 -12.99
C TYR A 152 0.14 7.68 -14.34
N ARG A 153 0.14 8.58 -15.34
CA ARG A 153 0.77 8.39 -16.63
C ARG A 153 1.83 9.46 -16.86
N LEU A 154 2.96 9.03 -17.38
CA LEU A 154 4.11 9.90 -17.67
C LEU A 154 3.88 10.68 -18.96
N ASN A 155 3.86 12.00 -18.88
CA ASN A 155 3.69 12.93 -19.98
C ASN A 155 4.92 13.86 -20.11
N GLY A 156 6.11 13.29 -19.96
CA GLY A 156 7.38 14.02 -20.01
C GLY A 156 8.20 13.87 -18.73
N ALA A 157 7.59 13.55 -17.60
CA ALA A 157 8.28 13.16 -16.38
C ALA A 157 8.82 11.72 -16.47
N THR A 158 9.71 11.37 -15.56
CA THR A 158 10.18 10.02 -15.32
C THR A 158 9.60 9.48 -13.99
N ASP A 159 9.57 8.16 -13.83
CA ASP A 159 9.11 7.50 -12.60
C ASP A 159 9.92 7.94 -11.37
N ASP A 160 11.23 8.12 -11.52
CA ASP A 160 12.10 8.59 -10.44
C ASP A 160 11.77 10.04 -10.03
N GLU A 161 11.42 10.92 -10.95
CA GLU A 161 11.02 12.30 -10.65
C GLU A 161 9.69 12.31 -9.89
N VAL A 162 8.70 11.51 -10.29
CA VAL A 162 7.43 11.36 -9.56
C VAL A 162 7.69 10.89 -8.13
N LYS A 163 8.51 9.87 -7.98
CA LYS A 163 8.86 9.28 -6.68
C LYS A 163 9.58 10.26 -5.76
N GLU A 164 10.54 11.02 -6.27
CA GLU A 164 11.25 12.02 -5.45
C GLU A 164 10.33 13.20 -5.09
N THR A 165 9.45 13.64 -5.99
CA THR A 165 8.46 14.68 -5.69
C THR A 165 7.51 14.23 -4.57
N VAL A 166 6.92 13.03 -4.67
CA VAL A 166 6.01 12.48 -3.64
C VAL A 166 6.71 12.30 -2.29
N LYS A 167 7.97 11.85 -2.28
CA LYS A 167 8.77 11.76 -1.05
C LYS A 167 9.06 13.11 -0.39
N GLY A 168 9.13 14.17 -1.21
CA GLY A 168 9.35 15.54 -0.74
C GLY A 168 8.12 16.19 -0.08
N PHE A 169 6.93 15.62 -0.28
CA PHE A 169 5.71 16.17 0.30
C PHE A 169 5.69 16.07 1.82
N ALA A 170 5.31 17.18 2.46
CA ALA A 170 5.04 17.20 3.89
C ALA A 170 3.59 16.79 4.13
N PHE A 171 3.38 15.77 4.96
CA PHE A 171 2.06 15.33 5.39
C PHE A 171 1.86 15.65 6.87
N ASP A 172 0.71 16.24 7.21
CA ASP A 172 0.31 16.40 8.61
C ASP A 172 -0.40 15.13 9.09
N TYR A 173 0.36 14.20 9.63
CA TYR A 173 -0.16 12.94 10.15
C TYR A 173 -1.14 13.10 11.33
N ASN A 174 -1.20 14.30 11.97
CA ASN A 174 -2.19 14.58 13.00
C ASN A 174 -3.58 14.86 12.41
N ALA A 175 -3.66 15.15 11.12
CA ALA A 175 -4.92 15.33 10.40
C ALA A 175 -5.60 14.00 10.01
N VAL A 176 -5.00 12.85 10.32
CA VAL A 176 -5.64 11.55 10.09
C VAL A 176 -6.74 11.35 11.12
N GLU A 177 -7.98 11.55 10.72
CA GLU A 177 -9.14 11.42 11.61
C GLU A 177 -9.59 9.97 11.83
N ASN A 178 -9.25 9.06 10.91
CA ASN A 178 -9.67 7.67 11.00
C ASN A 178 -8.87 6.92 12.08
N PRO A 179 -9.52 6.41 13.16
CA PRO A 179 -8.85 5.73 14.26
C PRO A 179 -8.03 4.51 13.83
N TYR A 180 -8.48 3.80 12.82
CA TYR A 180 -7.76 2.65 12.27
C TYR A 180 -6.43 3.05 11.65
N PHE A 181 -6.39 4.15 10.88
CA PHE A 181 -5.16 4.69 10.34
C PHE A 181 -4.24 5.26 11.41
N GLN A 182 -4.80 5.91 12.42
CA GLN A 182 -4.02 6.39 13.56
C GLN A 182 -3.30 5.23 14.25
N GLU A 183 -4.01 4.13 14.53
CA GLU A 183 -3.43 2.93 15.13
C GLU A 183 -2.34 2.31 14.23
N MET A 184 -2.62 2.17 12.93
CA MET A 184 -1.66 1.65 11.96
C MET A 184 -0.42 2.54 11.82
N LEU A 185 -0.58 3.87 11.84
CA LEU A 185 0.55 4.82 11.82
C LEU A 185 1.40 4.70 13.07
N VAL A 186 0.78 4.65 14.26
CA VAL A 186 1.47 4.49 15.54
C VAL A 186 2.26 3.19 15.56
N ASP A 187 1.66 2.08 15.10
CA ASP A 187 2.34 0.77 15.00
C ASP A 187 3.51 0.82 14.01
N THR A 188 3.30 1.43 12.85
CA THR A 188 4.34 1.56 11.81
C THR A 188 5.52 2.44 12.28
N ILE A 189 5.21 3.57 12.92
CA ILE A 189 6.23 4.46 13.50
C ILE A 189 6.98 3.74 14.62
N GLY A 190 6.26 3.01 15.49
CA GLY A 190 6.86 2.20 16.55
C GLY A 190 7.79 1.11 16.02
N LYS A 191 7.38 0.39 14.97
CA LYS A 191 8.22 -0.62 14.30
C LYS A 191 9.48 -0.01 13.67
N LYS A 192 9.36 1.15 13.01
CA LYS A 192 10.50 1.90 12.46
C LYS A 192 11.49 2.29 13.57
N GLN A 193 10.99 2.79 14.69
CA GLN A 193 11.82 3.20 15.82
C GLN A 193 12.55 2.01 16.46
N ASN A 194 11.85 0.88 16.63
CA ASN A 194 12.45 -0.35 17.13
C ASN A 194 13.53 -0.87 16.20
N LEU A 195 13.33 -0.81 14.88
CA LEU A 195 14.34 -1.18 13.89
C LEU A 195 15.57 -0.25 13.96
N GLN A 196 15.37 1.05 14.09
CA GLN A 196 16.47 2.03 14.25
C GLN A 196 17.29 1.75 15.53
N ASN A 197 16.60 1.49 16.65
CA ASN A 197 17.26 1.12 17.91
C ASN A 197 18.04 -0.18 17.77
N GLY A 198 17.47 -1.21 17.15
CA GLY A 198 18.17 -2.48 16.90
C GLY A 198 19.40 -2.34 16.01
N ILE A 199 19.34 -1.47 14.99
CA ILE A 199 20.51 -1.15 14.16
C ILE A 199 21.61 -0.47 15.00
N GLN A 200 21.23 0.45 15.89
CA GLN A 200 22.19 1.11 16.77
C GLN A 200 22.83 0.12 17.76
N GLU A 201 22.03 -0.74 18.38
CA GLU A 201 22.54 -1.79 19.29
C GLU A 201 23.50 -2.75 18.58
N LEU A 202 23.20 -3.10 17.32
CA LEU A 202 24.08 -3.93 16.50
C LEU A 202 25.39 -3.22 16.17
N ALA A 203 25.35 -1.92 15.87
CA ALA A 203 26.55 -1.13 15.63
C ALA A 203 27.42 -1.04 16.88
N ASP A 204 26.82 -0.77 18.05
CA ASP A 204 27.51 -0.71 19.33
C ASP A 204 28.12 -2.08 19.73
N GLY A 205 27.38 -3.16 19.51
CA GLY A 205 27.87 -4.53 19.71
C GLY A 205 29.03 -4.89 18.78
N SER A 206 28.98 -4.42 17.53
CA SER A 206 30.08 -4.61 16.57
C SER A 206 31.37 -3.89 17.02
N ALA A 207 31.23 -2.65 17.50
CA ALA A 207 32.37 -1.89 18.04
C ALA A 207 32.99 -2.57 19.27
N GLN A 208 32.16 -3.08 20.21
CA GLN A 208 32.62 -3.83 21.36
C GLN A 208 33.34 -5.12 20.97
N LEU A 209 32.89 -5.80 19.94
CA LEU A 209 33.54 -7.00 19.41
C LEU A 209 34.93 -6.67 18.81
N GLU A 210 35.03 -5.56 18.09
CA GLU A 210 36.30 -5.07 17.54
C GLU A 210 37.30 -4.76 18.66
N ASP A 211 36.89 -4.05 19.70
CA ASP A 211 37.72 -3.76 20.87
C ASP A 211 38.20 -5.05 21.59
N ALA A 212 37.28 -6.02 21.73
CA ALA A 212 37.64 -7.32 22.35
C ALA A 212 38.63 -8.11 21.50
N LEU A 213 38.52 -8.07 20.17
CA LEU A 213 39.47 -8.70 19.26
C LEU A 213 40.84 -8.03 19.31
N LEU A 214 40.92 -6.71 19.40
CA LEU A 214 42.15 -5.98 19.59
C LEU A 214 42.84 -6.38 20.91
N PHE A 215 42.08 -6.42 22.00
CA PHE A 215 42.61 -6.86 23.33
C PHE A 215 43.08 -8.30 23.30
N LEU A 216 42.38 -9.21 22.64
CA LEU A 216 42.81 -10.59 22.43
C LEU A 216 44.11 -10.68 21.64
N GLY A 217 44.25 -9.88 20.59
CA GLY A 217 45.45 -9.78 19.78
C GLY A 217 46.68 -9.32 20.60
N GLU A 218 46.49 -8.26 21.40
CA GLU A 218 47.56 -7.78 22.31
C GLU A 218 47.96 -8.83 23.39
N SER A 219 46.97 -9.49 23.97
CA SER A 219 47.15 -10.54 24.96
C SER A 219 47.88 -11.74 24.37
N GLY A 220 47.52 -12.13 23.13
CA GLY A 220 48.20 -13.18 22.38
C GLY A 220 49.68 -12.86 22.10
N SER A 221 49.98 -11.62 21.74
CA SER A 221 51.34 -11.13 21.52
C SER A 221 52.16 -11.22 22.80
N LYS A 222 51.63 -10.74 23.94
CA LYS A 222 52.31 -10.84 25.26
C LYS A 222 52.55 -12.27 25.70
N LEU A 223 51.61 -13.17 25.42
CA LEU A 223 51.79 -14.60 25.72
C LEU A 223 52.90 -15.21 24.87
N SER A 224 52.98 -14.86 23.59
CA SER A 224 54.05 -15.30 22.69
C SER A 224 55.43 -14.81 23.13
N GLU A 225 55.55 -13.53 23.54
CA GLU A 225 56.79 -12.96 24.10
C GLU A 225 57.24 -13.67 25.40
N SER A 226 56.27 -13.93 26.29
CA SER A 226 56.51 -14.66 27.54
C SER A 226 56.97 -16.08 27.31
N ALA A 227 56.39 -16.78 26.35
CA ALA A 227 56.82 -18.14 25.96
C ALA A 227 58.21 -18.15 25.34
N ALA A 228 58.53 -17.13 24.52
CA ALA A 228 59.87 -17.00 23.96
C ALA A 228 60.94 -16.75 25.08
N ALA A 229 60.65 -15.87 26.04
CA ALA A 229 61.51 -15.57 27.18
C ALA A 229 61.73 -16.81 28.09
N LEU A 230 60.64 -17.59 28.29
CA LEU A 230 60.78 -18.86 29.07
C LEU A 230 61.65 -19.88 28.33
N THR A 231 61.53 -20.00 27.03
CA THR A 231 62.31 -20.87 26.17
C THR A 231 63.82 -20.48 26.26
N ASP A 232 64.15 -19.18 26.15
CA ASP A 232 65.48 -18.64 26.28
C ASP A 232 66.08 -18.87 27.69
N GLY A 233 65.21 -18.70 28.72
CA GLY A 233 65.62 -19.02 30.11
C GLY A 233 65.95 -20.48 30.33
N ILE A 234 65.19 -21.40 29.76
CA ILE A 234 65.46 -22.85 29.82
C ILE A 234 66.81 -23.21 29.14
N GLN A 235 67.02 -22.62 27.94
CA GLN A 235 68.30 -22.84 27.23
C GLN A 235 69.54 -22.36 27.98
N LYS A 236 69.42 -21.31 28.78
CA LYS A 236 70.55 -20.81 29.62
C LYS A 236 70.82 -21.64 30.87
N LEU A 237 69.89 -22.53 31.23
CA LEU A 237 70.04 -23.43 32.38
C LEU A 237 70.60 -24.82 32.02
N GLN A 238 70.72 -25.11 30.71
CA GLN A 238 71.40 -26.30 30.17
C GLN A 238 72.88 -26.02 29.86
#